data_7fe1f9ddb89d7b760086f9c7ac2fd3a5
#
_entry.id   7fe1f9ddb89d7b760086f9c7ac2fd3a5
#
_cell.length_a   1.000
_cell.length_b   1.000
_cell.length_c   1.000
_cell.angle_alpha   90.00
_cell.angle_beta   90.00
_cell.angle_gamma   90.00
#
_symmetry.space_group_name_H-M   'P 1'
#
loop_
_entity.id
_entity.type
_entity.pdbx_description
1 polymer ?
#
loop_
_entity_poly.entity_id
_entity_poly.type
_entity_poly.pdbx_seq_one_letter_code
_entity_poly.pdbx_strand_id
1 'polypeptide(L)'
;MMAAATLKPREAEAASLTQGQRDAMTPDQVIEMMKKGNARFRSGKPQEHDYLAQKRSSAAGQFPAAVILSCIDSRAPAEIILDAGIGDTFNGRVAGNISNNDLLGSMEFACAGAGAKVVLVMGHTACGAVAGAIDNVELGNLTGLLKVI
;
A
#
# COMPACT_ATOMS: atom_id res chain seq x y z
N MET A 1 -25.42 -6.64 -39.25
CA MET A 1 -23.96 -6.62 -39.02
C MET A 1 -23.68 -5.81 -37.75
N MET A 2 -23.37 -6.46 -36.65
CA MET A 2 -22.93 -5.78 -35.43
C MET A 2 -21.44 -5.49 -35.56
N ALA A 3 -21.06 -4.22 -35.53
CA ALA A 3 -19.66 -3.80 -35.50
C ALA A 3 -19.06 -4.20 -34.14
N ALA A 4 -18.09 -5.12 -34.16
CA ALA A 4 -17.30 -5.43 -32.98
C ALA A 4 -16.48 -4.18 -32.63
N ALA A 5 -16.81 -3.54 -31.52
CA ALA A 5 -15.98 -2.50 -30.95
C ALA A 5 -14.65 -3.12 -30.53
N THR A 6 -13.59 -2.86 -31.27
CA THR A 6 -12.23 -3.22 -30.88
C THR A 6 -11.86 -2.35 -29.68
N LEU A 7 -11.94 -2.94 -28.47
CA LEU A 7 -11.36 -2.34 -27.28
C LEU A 7 -9.85 -2.18 -27.53
N LYS A 8 -9.38 -0.93 -27.59
CA LYS A 8 -7.92 -0.69 -27.58
C LYS A 8 -7.34 -1.28 -26.32
N PRO A 9 -6.22 -2.03 -26.40
CA PRO A 9 -5.53 -2.49 -25.22
C PRO A 9 -5.20 -1.26 -24.35
N ARG A 10 -5.49 -1.36 -23.06
CA ARG A 10 -5.06 -0.36 -22.07
C ARG A 10 -3.53 -0.42 -22.02
N GLU A 11 -2.88 0.72 -22.20
CA GLU A 11 -1.43 0.78 -21.98
C GLU A 11 -1.15 0.50 -20.49
N ALA A 12 -0.25 -0.45 -20.25
CA ALA A 12 0.18 -0.77 -18.89
C ALA A 12 1.00 0.38 -18.31
N GLU A 13 0.79 0.68 -17.03
CA GLU A 13 1.59 1.66 -16.32
C GLU A 13 3.01 1.14 -16.13
N ALA A 14 3.97 1.73 -16.86
CA ALA A 14 5.33 1.22 -17.00
C ALA A 14 6.37 1.97 -16.15
N ALA A 15 5.99 3.05 -15.47
CA ALA A 15 6.91 3.87 -14.70
C ALA A 15 6.40 4.10 -13.27
N SER A 16 7.31 4.02 -12.30
CA SER A 16 7.08 4.46 -10.93
C SER A 16 7.10 5.98 -10.84
N LEU A 17 6.58 6.54 -9.75
CA LEU A 17 6.62 7.98 -9.48
C LEU A 17 8.06 8.51 -9.57
N THR A 18 8.21 9.64 -10.21
CA THR A 18 9.46 10.43 -10.17
C THR A 18 9.45 11.36 -8.96
N GLN A 19 10.62 11.84 -8.55
CA GLN A 19 10.74 12.83 -7.47
C GLN A 19 9.88 14.07 -7.73
N GLY A 20 9.96 14.63 -8.94
CA GLY A 20 9.20 15.84 -9.30
C GLY A 20 7.68 15.63 -9.22
N GLN A 21 7.20 14.45 -9.66
CA GLN A 21 5.77 14.11 -9.54
C GLN A 21 5.35 13.99 -8.09
N ARG A 22 6.10 13.23 -7.27
CA ARG A 22 5.82 13.08 -5.84
C ARG A 22 5.87 14.43 -5.12
N ASP A 23 6.89 15.26 -5.37
CA ASP A 23 7.07 16.55 -4.70
C ASP A 23 5.95 17.54 -5.03
N ALA A 24 5.40 17.48 -6.24
CA ALA A 24 4.29 18.30 -6.68
C ALA A 24 2.93 17.89 -6.06
N MET A 25 2.83 16.69 -5.47
CA MET A 25 1.58 16.22 -4.86
C MET A 25 1.38 16.81 -3.47
N THR A 26 0.14 17.22 -3.18
CA THR A 26 -0.31 17.50 -1.81
C THR A 26 -0.75 16.22 -1.10
N PRO A 27 -0.79 16.20 0.25
CA PRO A 27 -1.34 15.05 0.99
C PRO A 27 -2.74 14.64 0.53
N ASP A 28 -3.63 15.60 0.28
CA ASP A 28 -5.00 15.31 -0.20
C ASP A 28 -5.00 14.64 -1.59
N GLN A 29 -4.11 15.07 -2.48
CA GLN A 29 -3.96 14.42 -3.80
C GLN A 29 -3.46 12.98 -3.68
N VAL A 30 -2.57 12.70 -2.73
CA VAL A 30 -2.12 11.32 -2.45
C VAL A 30 -3.26 10.48 -1.89
N ILE A 31 -4.05 11.02 -0.96
CA ILE A 31 -5.24 10.34 -0.42
C ILE A 31 -6.24 10.03 -1.54
N GLU A 32 -6.52 10.99 -2.42
CA GLU A 32 -7.43 10.78 -3.56
C GLU A 32 -6.87 9.77 -4.58
N MET A 33 -5.57 9.73 -4.79
CA MET A 33 -4.92 8.69 -5.61
C MET A 33 -5.20 7.30 -5.05
N MET A 34 -4.99 7.10 -3.75
CA MET A 34 -5.25 5.82 -3.07
C MET A 34 -6.73 5.44 -3.10
N LYS A 35 -7.65 6.39 -2.88
CA LYS A 35 -9.10 6.15 -2.97
C LYS A 35 -9.52 5.73 -4.38
N LYS A 36 -9.00 6.38 -5.41
CA LYS A 36 -9.27 6.02 -6.82
C LYS A 36 -8.73 4.63 -7.15
N GLY A 37 -7.53 4.29 -6.67
CA GLY A 37 -6.98 2.94 -6.82
C GLY A 37 -7.87 1.89 -6.15
N ASN A 38 -8.30 2.13 -4.91
CA ASN A 38 -9.22 1.23 -4.22
C ASN A 38 -10.58 1.10 -4.94
N ALA A 39 -11.09 2.18 -5.51
CA ALA A 39 -12.32 2.13 -6.31
C ALA A 39 -12.16 1.25 -7.56
N ARG A 40 -11.01 1.31 -8.26
CA ARG A 40 -10.69 0.43 -9.39
C ARG A 40 -10.61 -1.03 -8.95
N PHE A 41 -9.89 -1.32 -7.86
CA PHE A 41 -9.81 -2.66 -7.28
C PHE A 41 -11.20 -3.22 -6.96
N ARG A 42 -12.02 -2.47 -6.23
CA ARG A 42 -13.38 -2.88 -5.84
C ARG A 42 -14.32 -3.09 -7.01
N SER A 43 -14.14 -2.36 -8.10
CA SER A 43 -14.94 -2.53 -9.33
C SER A 43 -14.45 -3.66 -10.23
N GLY A 44 -13.38 -4.38 -9.86
CA GLY A 44 -12.77 -5.42 -10.68
C GLY A 44 -12.10 -4.88 -11.96
N LYS A 45 -11.73 -3.62 -11.97
CA LYS A 45 -11.09 -2.93 -13.11
C LYS A 45 -9.77 -2.28 -12.71
N PRO A 46 -8.81 -3.04 -12.13
CA PRO A 46 -7.49 -2.50 -11.79
C PRO A 46 -6.77 -2.02 -13.06
N GLN A 47 -5.78 -1.17 -12.88
CA GLN A 47 -4.86 -0.80 -13.95
C GLN A 47 -4.01 -2.02 -14.34
N GLU A 48 -3.54 -2.05 -15.56
CA GLU A 48 -2.48 -2.96 -15.96
C GLU A 48 -1.14 -2.36 -15.54
N HIS A 49 -0.33 -3.15 -14.81
CA HIS A 49 0.99 -2.73 -14.33
C HIS A 49 2.08 -3.57 -15.00
N ASP A 50 3.04 -2.93 -15.67
CA ASP A 50 4.30 -3.58 -16.05
C ASP A 50 5.28 -3.48 -14.88
N TYR A 51 5.17 -4.41 -13.94
CA TYR A 51 6.01 -4.44 -12.74
C TYR A 51 7.50 -4.52 -13.04
N LEU A 52 7.92 -5.16 -14.15
CA LEU A 52 9.32 -5.21 -14.53
C LEU A 52 9.82 -3.87 -15.06
N ALA A 53 9.01 -3.14 -15.81
CA ALA A 53 9.34 -1.80 -16.23
C ALA A 53 9.36 -0.82 -15.04
N GLN A 54 8.38 -0.90 -14.13
CA GLN A 54 8.36 -0.12 -12.89
C GLN A 54 9.58 -0.39 -12.01
N LYS A 55 9.97 -1.66 -11.85
CA LYS A 55 11.21 -2.03 -11.14
C LYS A 55 12.44 -1.39 -11.78
N ARG A 56 12.53 -1.41 -13.12
CA ARG A 56 13.66 -0.77 -13.83
C ARG A 56 13.67 0.75 -13.66
N SER A 57 12.49 1.40 -13.76
CA SER A 57 12.36 2.85 -13.63
C SER A 57 12.72 3.35 -12.23
N SER A 58 12.49 2.54 -11.19
CA SER A 58 12.79 2.87 -9.79
C SER A 58 14.18 2.41 -9.31
N ALA A 59 14.99 1.78 -10.18
CA ALA A 59 16.28 1.21 -9.77
C ALA A 59 17.31 2.26 -9.30
N ALA A 60 17.27 3.46 -9.86
CA ALA A 60 18.20 4.55 -9.52
C ALA A 60 17.71 5.41 -8.33
N GLY A 61 16.46 5.25 -7.90
CA GLY A 61 15.85 5.98 -6.78
C GLY A 61 14.37 5.65 -6.65
N GLN A 62 13.87 5.78 -5.43
CA GLN A 62 12.45 5.54 -5.12
C GLN A 62 11.84 6.81 -4.53
N PHE A 63 10.64 7.14 -4.99
CA PHE A 63 9.93 8.37 -4.58
C PHE A 63 8.48 8.07 -4.21
N PRO A 64 8.24 7.17 -3.23
CA PRO A 64 6.89 6.80 -2.83
C PRO A 64 6.10 7.99 -2.29
N ALA A 65 4.82 8.07 -2.64
CA ALA A 65 3.94 9.14 -2.20
C ALA A 65 3.40 8.94 -0.78
N ALA A 66 3.32 7.69 -0.32
CA ALA A 66 2.78 7.32 0.99
C ALA A 66 3.57 6.19 1.65
N VAL A 67 3.41 6.06 2.95
CA VAL A 67 3.74 4.85 3.71
C VAL A 67 2.47 4.24 4.29
N ILE A 68 2.32 2.91 4.17
CA ILE A 68 1.14 2.18 4.60
C ILE A 68 1.54 1.26 5.74
N LEU A 69 0.89 1.43 6.91
CA LEU A 69 0.95 0.49 8.01
C LEU A 69 -0.27 -0.43 7.93
N SER A 70 -0.06 -1.72 7.66
CA SER A 70 -1.14 -2.68 7.50
C SER A 70 -0.87 -4.01 8.22
N CYS A 71 -1.91 -4.85 8.30
CA CYS A 71 -1.78 -6.20 8.84
C CYS A 71 -0.98 -7.11 7.89
N ILE A 72 -0.33 -8.14 8.45
CA ILE A 72 0.30 -9.20 7.66
C ILE A 72 -0.71 -10.13 6.96
N ASP A 73 -2.00 -9.95 7.16
CA ASP A 73 -3.05 -10.80 6.57
C ASP A 73 -2.85 -10.93 5.05
N SER A 74 -2.71 -12.17 4.59
CA SER A 74 -2.40 -12.49 3.18
C SER A 74 -3.49 -12.07 2.21
N ARG A 75 -4.71 -11.80 2.70
CA ARG A 75 -5.86 -11.37 1.91
C ARG A 75 -5.92 -9.85 1.73
N ALA A 76 -5.07 -9.09 2.44
CA ALA A 76 -5.08 -7.63 2.45
C ALA A 76 -3.72 -7.02 2.04
N PRO A 77 -3.13 -7.38 0.88
CA PRO A 77 -1.92 -6.73 0.38
C PRO A 77 -2.27 -5.30 -0.07
N ALA A 78 -1.64 -4.31 0.56
CA ALA A 78 -2.00 -2.91 0.38
C ALA A 78 -1.85 -2.44 -1.07
N GLU A 79 -0.78 -2.84 -1.75
CA GLU A 79 -0.50 -2.47 -3.13
C GLU A 79 -1.61 -2.92 -4.09
N ILE A 80 -2.11 -4.15 -3.90
CA ILE A 80 -3.20 -4.70 -4.74
C ILE A 80 -4.52 -3.99 -4.42
N ILE A 81 -4.83 -3.80 -3.12
CA ILE A 81 -6.08 -3.17 -2.68
C ILE A 81 -6.17 -1.71 -3.10
N LEU A 82 -5.02 -1.03 -3.16
CA LEU A 82 -4.92 0.37 -3.57
C LEU A 82 -4.56 0.53 -5.05
N ASP A 83 -4.44 -0.58 -5.78
CA ASP A 83 -4.07 -0.59 -7.22
C ASP A 83 -2.84 0.29 -7.48
N ALA A 84 -1.79 0.07 -6.67
CA ALA A 84 -0.53 0.80 -6.69
C ALA A 84 0.56 -0.02 -7.37
N GLY A 85 1.48 0.66 -8.05
CA GLY A 85 2.63 0.07 -8.71
C GLY A 85 3.85 -0.08 -7.79
N ILE A 86 4.89 -0.72 -8.32
CA ILE A 86 6.20 -0.79 -7.65
C ILE A 86 6.78 0.63 -7.55
N GLY A 87 7.14 1.02 -6.32
CA GLY A 87 7.76 2.33 -6.03
C GLY A 87 6.77 3.43 -5.66
N ASP A 88 5.45 3.18 -5.67
CA ASP A 88 4.45 4.20 -5.34
C ASP A 88 4.22 4.37 -3.83
N THR A 89 4.44 3.29 -3.06
CA THR A 89 4.23 3.29 -1.62
C THR A 89 5.31 2.52 -0.87
N PHE A 90 5.65 2.96 0.34
CA PHE A 90 6.31 2.12 1.34
C PHE A 90 5.26 1.29 2.06
N ASN A 91 5.62 0.08 2.50
CA ASN A 91 4.70 -0.82 3.17
C ASN A 91 5.33 -1.42 4.43
N GLY A 92 4.78 -1.07 5.59
CA GLY A 92 5.06 -1.71 6.87
C GLY A 92 3.92 -2.63 7.25
N ARG A 93 4.20 -3.92 7.56
CA ARG A 93 3.16 -4.90 7.88
C ARG A 93 3.49 -5.65 9.15
N VAL A 94 2.50 -5.70 10.04
CA VAL A 94 2.57 -6.47 11.29
C VAL A 94 1.17 -6.96 11.66
N ALA A 95 1.07 -8.11 12.34
CA ALA A 95 -0.22 -8.65 12.74
C ALA A 95 -1.00 -7.63 13.58
N GLY A 96 -2.28 -7.43 13.24
CA GLY A 96 -3.13 -6.42 13.90
C GLY A 96 -2.76 -4.96 13.58
N ASN A 97 -1.89 -4.71 12.59
CA ASN A 97 -1.41 -3.38 12.18
C ASN A 97 -1.07 -2.43 13.36
N ILE A 98 -0.50 -2.99 14.43
CA ILE A 98 0.04 -2.24 15.57
C ILE A 98 1.28 -1.44 15.13
N SER A 99 1.67 -0.44 15.91
CA SER A 99 2.96 0.23 15.76
C SER A 99 3.91 -0.17 16.90
N ASN A 100 5.18 -0.30 16.56
CA ASN A 100 6.29 -0.45 17.49
C ASN A 100 7.41 0.51 17.08
N ASN A 101 8.50 0.57 17.84
CA ASN A 101 9.60 1.50 17.58
C ASN A 101 10.22 1.32 16.18
N ASP A 102 10.32 0.10 15.67
CA ASP A 102 10.90 -0.17 14.34
C ASP A 102 9.98 0.31 13.22
N LEU A 103 8.66 0.13 13.36
CA LEU A 103 7.67 0.64 12.43
C LEU A 103 7.56 2.17 12.50
N LEU A 104 7.62 2.77 13.71
CA LEU A 104 7.66 4.22 13.86
C LEU A 104 8.89 4.80 13.16
N GLY A 105 10.09 4.25 13.42
CA GLY A 105 11.31 4.67 12.74
C GLY A 105 11.24 4.50 11.22
N SER A 106 10.60 3.43 10.74
CA SER A 106 10.37 3.22 9.29
C SER A 106 9.42 4.26 8.70
N MET A 107 8.36 4.66 9.42
CA MET A 107 7.45 5.73 8.98
C MET A 107 8.12 7.11 9.02
N GLU A 108 8.97 7.38 10.02
CA GLU A 108 9.80 8.59 10.09
C GLU A 108 10.77 8.66 8.90
N PHE A 109 11.46 7.54 8.59
CA PHE A 109 12.29 7.45 7.39
C PHE A 109 11.47 7.74 6.13
N ALA A 110 10.31 7.12 5.98
CA ALA A 110 9.46 7.29 4.81
C ALA A 110 9.03 8.77 4.63
N CYS A 111 8.63 9.44 5.70
CA CYS A 111 8.11 10.80 5.62
C CYS A 111 9.22 11.86 5.66
N ALA A 112 10.08 11.82 6.67
CA ALA A 112 11.11 12.85 6.87
C ALA A 112 12.36 12.59 5.99
N GLY A 113 12.75 11.33 5.81
CA GLY A 113 13.92 10.96 5.02
C GLY A 113 13.64 10.88 3.52
N ALA A 114 12.56 10.20 3.13
CA ALA A 114 12.23 9.92 1.73
C ALA A 114 11.13 10.81 1.14
N GLY A 115 10.43 11.61 1.97
CA GLY A 115 9.49 12.64 1.52
C GLY A 115 8.09 12.13 1.17
N ALA A 116 7.69 10.96 1.67
CA ALA A 116 6.29 10.52 1.58
C ALA A 116 5.36 11.53 2.27
N LYS A 117 4.19 11.76 1.67
CA LYS A 117 3.27 12.83 2.07
C LYS A 117 2.21 12.36 3.07
N VAL A 118 1.96 11.05 3.17
CA VAL A 118 0.84 10.47 3.92
C VAL A 118 1.29 9.19 4.62
N VAL A 119 0.86 9.02 5.86
CA VAL A 119 0.84 7.75 6.56
C VAL A 119 -0.60 7.23 6.52
N LEU A 120 -0.82 6.07 5.90
CA LEU A 120 -2.11 5.38 5.90
C LEU A 120 -2.06 4.18 6.85
N VAL A 121 -2.91 4.17 7.86
CA VAL A 121 -3.12 2.98 8.69
C VAL A 121 -4.32 2.21 8.16
N MET A 122 -4.09 0.99 7.66
CA MET A 122 -5.09 0.18 6.99
C MET A 122 -5.37 -1.11 7.77
N GLY A 123 -6.54 -1.18 8.38
CA GLY A 123 -7.08 -2.40 8.97
C GLY A 123 -7.92 -3.19 7.96
N HIS A 124 -8.38 -4.38 8.37
CA HIS A 124 -9.28 -5.22 7.57
C HIS A 124 -10.27 -5.97 8.47
N THR A 125 -11.36 -6.42 7.89
CA THR A 125 -12.35 -7.25 8.58
C THR A 125 -11.81 -8.65 8.88
N ALA A 126 -12.36 -9.31 9.91
CA ALA A 126 -11.98 -10.66 10.32
C ALA A 126 -10.45 -10.80 10.60
N CYS A 127 -9.86 -9.81 11.23
CA CYS A 127 -8.45 -9.83 11.60
C CYS A 127 -8.21 -10.87 12.71
N GLY A 128 -7.40 -11.90 12.42
CA GLY A 128 -7.10 -12.96 13.37
C GLY A 128 -6.33 -12.47 14.60
N ALA A 129 -5.49 -11.45 14.47
CA ALA A 129 -4.78 -10.87 15.60
C ALA A 129 -5.72 -10.14 16.56
N VAL A 130 -6.67 -9.37 16.03
CA VAL A 130 -7.70 -8.70 16.86
C VAL A 130 -8.59 -9.74 17.55
N ALA A 131 -9.04 -10.78 16.84
CA ALA A 131 -9.80 -11.86 17.45
C ALA A 131 -8.98 -12.56 18.55
N GLY A 132 -7.72 -12.89 18.28
CA GLY A 132 -6.83 -13.51 19.26
C GLY A 132 -6.57 -12.63 20.49
N ALA A 133 -6.53 -11.30 20.33
CA ALA A 133 -6.41 -10.38 21.47
C ALA A 133 -7.69 -10.39 22.34
N ILE A 134 -8.87 -10.40 21.71
CA ILE A 134 -10.17 -10.50 22.40
C ILE A 134 -10.26 -11.82 23.17
N ASP A 135 -9.81 -12.91 22.55
CA ASP A 135 -9.88 -14.27 23.11
C ASP A 135 -8.74 -14.57 24.09
N ASN A 136 -7.84 -13.63 24.36
CA ASN A 136 -6.66 -13.78 25.21
C ASN A 136 -5.79 -14.98 24.81
N VAL A 137 -5.54 -15.16 23.52
CA VAL A 137 -4.72 -16.27 23.00
C VAL A 137 -3.27 -16.11 23.47
N GLU A 138 -2.69 -17.22 23.97
CA GLU A 138 -1.29 -17.29 24.37
C GLU A 138 -0.51 -18.22 23.45
N LEU A 139 0.53 -17.68 22.80
CA LEU A 139 1.41 -18.43 21.91
C LEU A 139 2.75 -17.71 21.74
N GLY A 140 3.78 -18.14 22.45
CA GLY A 140 5.15 -17.63 22.31
C GLY A 140 5.21 -16.09 22.22
N ASN A 141 5.88 -15.57 21.22
CA ASN A 141 6.00 -14.12 20.99
C ASN A 141 4.68 -13.45 20.58
N LEU A 142 3.71 -14.21 20.06
CA LEU A 142 2.39 -13.69 19.72
C LEU A 142 1.67 -13.15 20.96
N THR A 143 1.85 -13.77 22.12
CA THR A 143 1.26 -13.30 23.38
C THR A 143 1.61 -11.84 23.66
N GLY A 144 2.88 -11.47 23.48
CA GLY A 144 3.33 -10.09 23.68
C GLY A 144 2.75 -9.11 22.64
N LEU A 145 2.62 -9.55 21.38
CA LEU A 145 2.03 -8.77 20.32
C LEU A 145 0.54 -8.51 20.57
N LEU A 146 -0.22 -9.53 20.97
CA LEU A 146 -1.66 -9.40 21.21
C LEU A 146 -1.99 -8.46 22.38
N LYS A 147 -1.10 -8.33 23.35
CA LYS A 147 -1.28 -7.43 24.51
C LYS A 147 -1.22 -5.95 24.16
N VAL A 148 -0.75 -5.57 22.97
CA VAL A 148 -0.68 -4.17 22.51
C VAL A 148 -1.77 -3.82 21.49
N ILE A 149 -2.67 -4.77 21.16
CA ILE A 149 -3.91 -4.56 20.42
C ILE A 149 -5.03 -4.16 21.37
#